data_b9db778535517537a3b42cd5bb17cad2
#
_entry.id   b9db778535517537a3b42cd5bb17cad2
#
_cell.length_a   1.000
_cell.length_b   1.000
_cell.length_c   1.000
_cell.angle_alpha   90.00
_cell.angle_beta   90.00
_cell.angle_gamma   90.00
#
_symmetry.space_group_name_H-M   'P 1'
#
loop_
_entity.id
_entity.type
_entity.pdbx_description
1 polymer ?
#
loop_
_entity_poly.entity_id
_entity_poly.type
_entity_poly.pdbx_seq_one_letter_code
_entity_poly.pdbx_strand_id
1 'polypeptide(L)'
;DRLSVMGRDIPEEDTQAYAQVVHYTTGSNPRSLKRYLNSFSLLRRLRDAEFEANPEEFEGGGPNSNDDLTLFALLGLQVSYPKVFRFLLESSHYVEWDESFAEKLSVDLKEVAETVSRFGDGMKGKTDEIWEQTIYGFCNRTLESGKRDPYLQTKWEAIVDLLNLLRDKFSKTGKIEDIESLNQLLDRSLSFASITNVDDDVATKQATQTNVRAALEGGLDQWCEGKR
;
A
#
# COMPACT_ATOMS: atom_id res chain seq x y z
N ASP A 1 -14.01 19.01 7.42
CA ASP A 1 -15.37 18.40 7.37
C ASP A 1 -15.57 17.27 6.35
N ARG A 2 -14.65 17.06 5.39
CA ARG A 2 -14.77 15.95 4.40
C ARG A 2 -14.24 14.62 4.90
N LEU A 3 -13.38 14.62 5.91
CA LEU A 3 -12.83 13.39 6.51
C LEU A 3 -13.79 12.81 7.56
N SER A 4 -14.71 13.59 8.13
CA SER A 4 -15.77 13.12 9.01
C SER A 4 -16.82 12.21 8.33
N VAL A 5 -16.86 12.16 7.00
CA VAL A 5 -17.73 11.24 6.22
C VAL A 5 -17.31 9.77 6.39
N MET A 6 -16.15 9.50 6.98
CA MET A 6 -15.61 8.14 7.17
C MET A 6 -16.11 7.42 8.43
N GLY A 7 -16.98 8.02 9.24
CA GLY A 7 -17.66 7.34 10.36
C GLY A 7 -16.83 7.10 11.63
N ARG A 8 -15.53 7.39 11.62
CA ARG A 8 -14.68 7.55 12.80
C ARG A 8 -13.95 8.87 12.68
N ASP A 9 -13.80 9.59 13.75
CA ASP A 9 -12.95 10.79 13.79
C ASP A 9 -11.49 10.34 13.59
N ILE A 10 -10.85 10.84 12.54
CA ILE A 10 -9.40 10.66 12.37
C ILE A 10 -8.74 11.54 13.44
N PRO A 11 -7.87 10.97 14.28
CA PRO A 11 -7.11 11.76 15.24
C PRO A 11 -6.39 12.90 14.53
N GLU A 12 -6.34 14.08 15.14
CA GLU A 12 -5.72 15.27 14.54
C GLU A 12 -4.26 15.01 14.16
N GLU A 13 -3.56 14.20 14.97
CA GLU A 13 -2.19 13.74 14.74
C GLU A 13 -2.03 12.86 13.48
N ASP A 14 -3.07 12.14 13.08
CA ASP A 14 -3.05 11.29 11.88
C ASP A 14 -3.47 12.05 10.62
N THR A 15 -4.19 13.17 10.76
CA THR A 15 -4.68 13.95 9.61
C THR A 15 -3.57 14.35 8.66
N GLN A 16 -2.39 14.69 9.18
CA GLN A 16 -1.22 15.04 8.37
C GLN A 16 -0.74 13.83 7.55
N ALA A 17 -0.70 12.63 8.12
CA ALA A 17 -0.28 11.43 7.41
C ALA A 17 -1.24 11.08 6.25
N TYR A 18 -2.55 11.18 6.46
CA TYR A 18 -3.52 11.01 5.37
C TYR A 18 -3.37 12.05 4.27
N ALA A 19 -3.10 13.31 4.61
CA ALA A 19 -2.84 14.37 3.63
C ALA A 19 -1.56 14.09 2.82
N GLN A 20 -0.51 13.57 3.46
CA GLN A 20 0.73 13.15 2.79
C GLN A 20 0.48 11.98 1.84
N VAL A 21 -0.28 10.95 2.25
CA VAL A 21 -0.67 9.85 1.35
C VAL A 21 -1.37 10.37 0.09
N VAL A 22 -2.35 11.28 0.24
CA VAL A 22 -3.03 11.90 -0.90
C VAL A 22 -2.05 12.67 -1.78
N HIS A 23 -1.12 13.42 -1.19
CA HIS A 23 -0.11 14.19 -1.90
C HIS A 23 0.81 13.29 -2.74
N TYR A 24 1.28 12.21 -2.17
CA TYR A 24 2.18 11.25 -2.83
C TYR A 24 1.48 10.39 -3.88
N THR A 25 0.16 10.26 -3.84
CA THR A 25 -0.63 9.37 -4.72
C THR A 25 -1.50 10.15 -5.69
N THR A 26 -2.78 10.33 -5.35
CA THR A 26 -3.79 10.92 -6.25
C THR A 26 -3.64 12.42 -6.48
N GLY A 27 -2.85 13.09 -5.65
CA GLY A 27 -2.68 14.54 -5.70
C GLY A 27 -4.02 15.28 -5.52
N SER A 28 -4.17 16.40 -6.23
CA SER A 28 -5.33 17.28 -6.12
C SER A 28 -6.48 16.96 -7.09
N ASN A 29 -6.47 15.80 -7.79
CA ASN A 29 -7.56 15.43 -8.70
C ASN A 29 -8.84 15.03 -7.93
N PRO A 30 -9.91 15.86 -7.92
CA PRO A 30 -11.08 15.61 -7.06
C PRO A 30 -11.85 14.34 -7.43
N ARG A 31 -11.85 13.97 -8.73
CA ARG A 31 -12.56 12.77 -9.20
C ARG A 31 -11.84 11.49 -8.76
N SER A 32 -10.52 11.46 -8.91
CA SER A 32 -9.69 10.34 -8.43
C SER A 32 -9.78 10.22 -6.92
N LEU A 33 -9.69 11.34 -6.19
CA LEU A 33 -9.82 11.35 -4.74
C LEU A 33 -11.19 10.83 -4.27
N LYS A 34 -12.29 11.22 -4.94
CA LYS A 34 -13.63 10.72 -4.58
C LYS A 34 -13.75 9.21 -4.77
N ARG A 35 -13.26 8.67 -5.90
CA ARG A 35 -13.26 7.22 -6.16
C ARG A 35 -12.41 6.49 -5.12
N TYR A 36 -11.24 7.00 -4.83
CA TYR A 36 -10.32 6.49 -3.83
C TYR A 36 -10.97 6.42 -2.43
N LEU A 37 -11.58 7.52 -1.96
CA LEU A 37 -12.27 7.58 -0.67
C LEU A 37 -13.47 6.61 -0.61
N ASN A 38 -14.21 6.43 -1.71
CA ASN A 38 -15.30 5.47 -1.76
C ASN A 38 -14.78 4.03 -1.65
N SER A 39 -13.72 3.68 -2.37
CA SER A 39 -13.09 2.35 -2.28
C SER A 39 -12.56 2.08 -0.87
N PHE A 40 -11.88 3.05 -0.28
CA PHE A 40 -11.39 2.95 1.09
C PHE A 40 -12.54 2.72 2.09
N SER A 41 -13.61 3.51 2.00
CA SER A 41 -14.77 3.36 2.89
C SER A 41 -15.44 2.00 2.77
N LEU A 42 -15.49 1.43 1.56
CA LEU A 42 -16.03 0.10 1.33
C LEU A 42 -15.14 -0.98 1.97
N LEU A 43 -13.84 -0.97 1.65
CA LEU A 43 -12.90 -1.98 2.15
C LEU A 43 -12.76 -1.93 3.67
N ARG A 44 -12.79 -0.75 4.25
CA ARG A 44 -12.78 -0.59 5.70
C ARG A 44 -13.99 -1.27 6.36
N ARG A 45 -15.18 -1.08 5.79
CA ARG A 45 -16.41 -1.74 6.30
C ARG A 45 -16.34 -3.26 6.14
N LEU A 46 -15.78 -3.76 5.02
CA LEU A 46 -15.60 -5.19 4.82
C LEU A 46 -14.64 -5.77 5.86
N ARG A 47 -13.51 -5.12 6.10
CA ARG A 47 -12.53 -5.52 7.12
C ARG A 47 -13.14 -5.50 8.53
N ASP A 48 -13.87 -4.43 8.87
CA ASP A 48 -14.51 -4.29 10.19
C ASP A 48 -15.57 -5.41 10.38
N ALA A 49 -16.33 -5.76 9.33
CA ALA A 49 -17.30 -6.87 9.37
C ALA A 49 -16.61 -8.24 9.48
N GLU A 50 -15.47 -8.45 8.82
CA GLU A 50 -14.68 -9.66 8.94
C GLU A 50 -14.10 -9.82 10.35
N PHE A 51 -13.63 -8.75 10.95
CA PHE A 51 -13.20 -8.75 12.34
C PHE A 51 -14.36 -9.08 13.33
N GLU A 52 -15.55 -8.53 13.09
CA GLU A 52 -16.73 -8.87 13.92
C GLU A 52 -17.12 -10.34 13.81
N ALA A 53 -16.96 -10.93 12.62
CA ALA A 53 -17.29 -12.33 12.37
C ALA A 53 -16.23 -13.31 12.92
N ASN A 54 -14.94 -12.97 12.80
CA ASN A 54 -13.81 -13.86 13.11
C ASN A 54 -12.72 -13.11 13.91
N PRO A 55 -13.01 -12.66 15.15
CA PRO A 55 -12.04 -11.85 15.92
C PRO A 55 -10.75 -12.61 16.27
N GLU A 56 -10.79 -13.94 16.32
CA GLU A 56 -9.63 -14.79 16.60
C GLU A 56 -8.59 -14.81 15.44
N GLU A 57 -8.98 -14.47 14.21
CA GLU A 57 -8.07 -14.39 13.07
C GLU A 57 -7.23 -13.10 13.06
N PHE A 58 -7.59 -12.14 13.90
CA PHE A 58 -6.90 -10.86 14.01
C PHE A 58 -5.92 -10.87 15.21
N GLU A 59 -4.72 -11.37 14.97
CA GLU A 59 -3.63 -11.27 15.94
C GLU A 59 -3.37 -9.80 16.31
N GLY A 60 -3.35 -9.48 17.61
CA GLY A 60 -3.08 -8.11 18.08
C GLY A 60 -4.29 -7.21 18.32
N GLY A 61 -5.52 -7.74 18.18
CA GLY A 61 -6.75 -7.00 18.45
C GLY A 61 -7.46 -6.47 17.21
N GLY A 62 -8.53 -5.68 17.41
CA GLY A 62 -9.35 -5.14 16.32
C GLY A 62 -8.63 -4.07 15.48
N PRO A 63 -9.21 -3.76 14.29
CA PRO A 63 -8.67 -2.72 13.39
C PRO A 63 -8.50 -1.37 14.09
N ASN A 64 -7.34 -0.78 13.93
CA ASN A 64 -6.95 0.48 14.54
C ASN A 64 -6.60 1.56 13.51
N SER A 65 -6.16 2.73 13.97
CA SER A 65 -5.78 3.87 13.11
C SER A 65 -4.63 3.55 12.16
N ASN A 66 -3.66 2.71 12.57
CA ASN A 66 -2.55 2.32 11.71
C ASN A 66 -3.02 1.36 10.60
N ASP A 67 -3.96 0.44 10.90
CA ASP A 67 -4.60 -0.41 9.88
C ASP A 67 -5.35 0.45 8.86
N ASP A 68 -6.07 1.47 9.31
CA ASP A 68 -6.78 2.40 8.44
C ASP A 68 -5.80 3.19 7.54
N LEU A 69 -4.72 3.72 8.09
CA LEU A 69 -3.72 4.48 7.33
C LEU A 69 -3.00 3.60 6.31
N THR A 70 -2.62 2.37 6.70
CA THR A 70 -1.93 1.44 5.80
C THR A 70 -2.82 1.01 4.65
N LEU A 71 -4.06 0.62 4.92
CA LEU A 71 -5.03 0.30 3.88
C LEU A 71 -5.27 1.50 2.95
N PHE A 72 -5.37 2.71 3.51
CA PHE A 72 -5.50 3.95 2.76
C PHE A 72 -4.28 4.17 1.85
N ALA A 73 -3.06 4.03 2.34
CA ALA A 73 -1.84 4.20 1.56
C ALA A 73 -1.71 3.17 0.44
N LEU A 74 -1.99 1.90 0.72
CA LEU A 74 -1.92 0.81 -0.27
C LEU A 74 -2.95 0.98 -1.40
N LEU A 75 -4.16 1.42 -1.09
CA LEU A 75 -5.14 1.79 -2.12
C LEU A 75 -4.68 2.97 -2.96
N GLY A 76 -4.05 3.97 -2.35
CA GLY A 76 -3.46 5.09 -3.07
C GLY A 76 -2.34 4.63 -4.01
N LEU A 77 -1.50 3.71 -3.56
CA LEU A 77 -0.45 3.09 -4.36
C LEU A 77 -1.05 2.28 -5.53
N GLN A 78 -2.07 1.48 -5.28
CA GLN A 78 -2.78 0.71 -6.31
C GLN A 78 -3.34 1.59 -7.43
N VAL A 79 -3.97 2.71 -7.05
CA VAL A 79 -4.59 3.63 -8.02
C VAL A 79 -3.56 4.41 -8.81
N SER A 80 -2.47 4.84 -8.16
CA SER A 80 -1.50 5.77 -8.75
C SER A 80 -0.28 5.06 -9.34
N TYR A 81 0.14 3.94 -8.76
CA TYR A 81 1.35 3.20 -9.11
C TYR A 81 1.09 1.69 -9.16
N PRO A 82 0.19 1.20 -10.02
CA PRO A 82 -0.26 -0.21 -10.01
C PRO A 82 0.89 -1.21 -10.20
N LYS A 83 1.95 -0.84 -10.93
CA LYS A 83 3.13 -1.71 -11.10
C LYS A 83 3.87 -1.90 -9.77
N VAL A 84 4.04 -0.85 -8.98
CA VAL A 84 4.69 -0.93 -7.67
C VAL A 84 3.80 -1.67 -6.67
N PHE A 85 2.50 -1.45 -6.71
CA PHE A 85 1.55 -2.21 -5.91
C PHE A 85 1.65 -3.72 -6.16
N ARG A 86 1.84 -4.17 -7.42
CA ARG A 86 2.07 -5.58 -7.74
C ARG A 86 3.34 -6.13 -7.07
N PHE A 87 4.41 -5.36 -6.96
CA PHE A 87 5.61 -5.82 -6.27
C PHE A 87 5.36 -6.09 -4.79
N LEU A 88 4.54 -5.24 -4.14
CA LEU A 88 4.13 -5.49 -2.77
C LEU A 88 3.21 -6.71 -2.64
N LEU A 89 2.41 -7.04 -3.67
CA LEU A 89 1.63 -8.29 -3.68
C LEU A 89 2.53 -9.52 -3.85
N GLU A 90 3.66 -9.41 -4.54
CA GLU A 90 4.64 -10.50 -4.72
C GLU A 90 5.56 -10.64 -3.50
N SER A 91 5.90 -9.54 -2.85
CA SER A 91 6.77 -9.46 -1.67
C SER A 91 6.40 -8.24 -0.85
N SER A 92 5.50 -8.45 0.12
CA SER A 92 4.92 -7.41 0.97
C SER A 92 5.94 -6.72 1.87
N HIS A 93 6.95 -7.47 2.31
CA HIS A 93 7.98 -7.03 3.25
C HIS A 93 9.06 -6.21 2.53
N TYR A 94 8.68 -5.06 1.99
CA TYR A 94 9.56 -4.26 1.12
C TYR A 94 10.85 -3.79 1.79
N VAL A 95 10.84 -3.59 3.10
CA VAL A 95 12.06 -3.20 3.85
C VAL A 95 13.12 -4.30 3.81
N GLU A 96 12.70 -5.55 3.59
CA GLU A 96 13.57 -6.74 3.51
C GLU A 96 13.94 -7.11 2.06
N TRP A 97 13.54 -6.32 1.06
CA TRP A 97 13.93 -6.60 -0.33
C TRP A 97 15.44 -6.60 -0.47
N ASP A 98 15.94 -7.64 -1.11
CA ASP A 98 17.35 -7.91 -1.32
C ASP A 98 17.77 -7.77 -2.80
N GLU A 99 19.04 -8.04 -3.07
CA GLU A 99 19.58 -8.02 -4.44
C GLU A 99 18.84 -9.01 -5.37
N SER A 100 18.40 -10.16 -4.85
CA SER A 100 17.67 -11.16 -5.63
C SER A 100 16.31 -10.65 -6.09
N PHE A 101 15.63 -9.88 -5.23
CA PHE A 101 14.36 -9.25 -5.61
C PHE A 101 14.58 -8.12 -6.64
N ALA A 102 15.62 -7.32 -6.47
CA ALA A 102 15.98 -6.29 -7.46
C ALA A 102 16.27 -6.88 -8.84
N GLU A 103 17.00 -8.01 -8.89
CA GLU A 103 17.27 -8.74 -10.15
C GLU A 103 15.99 -9.23 -10.82
N LYS A 104 15.02 -9.77 -10.07
CA LYS A 104 13.70 -10.17 -10.61
C LYS A 104 12.98 -9.01 -11.28
N LEU A 105 13.14 -7.81 -10.76
CA LEU A 105 12.60 -6.58 -11.32
C LEU A 105 13.45 -6.01 -12.45
N SER A 106 14.54 -6.70 -12.85
CA SER A 106 15.52 -6.23 -13.84
C SER A 106 16.14 -4.89 -13.45
N VAL A 107 16.48 -4.74 -12.18
CA VAL A 107 17.18 -3.58 -11.61
C VAL A 107 18.63 -3.97 -11.34
N ASP A 108 19.56 -3.27 -11.99
CA ASP A 108 21.00 -3.38 -11.70
C ASP A 108 21.37 -2.40 -10.58
N LEU A 109 21.51 -2.93 -9.35
CA LEU A 109 21.86 -2.11 -8.18
C LEU A 109 23.24 -1.45 -8.28
N LYS A 110 24.18 -2.00 -9.08
CA LYS A 110 25.49 -1.38 -9.31
C LYS A 110 25.33 -0.12 -10.16
N GLU A 111 24.55 -0.20 -11.26
CA GLU A 111 24.23 0.96 -12.08
C GLU A 111 23.49 2.04 -11.26
N VAL A 112 22.57 1.61 -10.40
CA VAL A 112 21.86 2.50 -9.48
C VAL A 112 22.84 3.20 -8.53
N ALA A 113 23.72 2.45 -7.87
CA ALA A 113 24.71 3.00 -6.93
C ALA A 113 25.67 3.99 -7.61
N GLU A 114 26.14 3.68 -8.83
CA GLU A 114 26.95 4.59 -9.62
C GLU A 114 26.20 5.89 -9.97
N THR A 115 24.91 5.76 -10.30
CA THR A 115 24.07 6.92 -10.63
C THR A 115 23.84 7.80 -9.40
N VAL A 116 23.46 7.19 -8.27
CA VAL A 116 23.24 7.85 -6.99
C VAL A 116 24.52 8.60 -6.54
N SER A 117 25.69 7.97 -6.68
CA SER A 117 26.97 8.59 -6.32
C SER A 117 27.30 9.86 -7.12
N ARG A 118 26.80 9.97 -8.34
CA ARG A 118 26.97 11.15 -9.20
C ARG A 118 26.06 12.33 -8.79
N PHE A 119 24.90 12.04 -8.21
CA PHE A 119 23.95 13.06 -7.75
C PHE A 119 24.24 13.59 -6.34
N GLY A 120 25.13 12.92 -5.60
CA GLY A 120 25.58 13.35 -4.28
C GLY A 120 24.46 13.51 -3.25
N ASP A 121 24.52 14.56 -2.45
CA ASP A 121 23.60 14.79 -1.32
C ASP A 121 22.11 14.93 -1.71
N GLY A 122 21.80 15.16 -2.99
CA GLY A 122 20.42 15.29 -3.46
C GLY A 122 19.56 14.03 -3.36
N MET A 123 20.20 12.86 -3.23
CA MET A 123 19.50 11.55 -3.13
C MET A 123 19.63 10.90 -1.75
N LYS A 124 20.31 11.56 -0.83
CA LYS A 124 20.53 11.06 0.53
C LYS A 124 19.19 10.94 1.26
N GLY A 125 19.02 9.83 1.99
CA GLY A 125 17.77 9.52 2.72
C GLY A 125 16.63 9.00 1.84
N LYS A 126 16.89 8.79 0.53
CA LYS A 126 15.88 8.24 -0.42
C LYS A 126 16.41 7.07 -1.26
N THR A 127 17.69 6.73 -1.11
CA THR A 127 18.37 5.64 -1.79
C THR A 127 19.44 5.00 -0.91
N ASP A 128 19.25 5.08 0.40
CA ASP A 128 20.22 4.57 1.38
C ASP A 128 20.04 3.05 1.57
N GLU A 129 18.83 2.53 1.39
CA GLU A 129 18.48 1.12 1.55
C GLU A 129 18.25 0.43 0.19
N ILE A 130 18.40 -0.92 0.14
CA ILE A 130 18.27 -1.70 -1.10
C ILE A 130 16.88 -1.55 -1.73
N TRP A 131 15.83 -1.57 -0.92
CA TRP A 131 14.46 -1.40 -1.42
C TRP A 131 14.23 -0.01 -2.07
N GLU A 132 14.81 1.04 -1.50
CA GLU A 132 14.76 2.40 -2.08
C GLU A 132 15.48 2.45 -3.41
N GLN A 133 16.69 1.84 -3.48
CA GLN A 133 17.45 1.73 -4.72
C GLN A 133 16.71 0.89 -5.76
N THR A 134 16.00 -0.15 -5.33
CA THR A 134 15.19 -1.01 -6.21
C THR A 134 14.03 -0.20 -6.82
N ILE A 135 13.29 0.58 -6.02
CA ILE A 135 12.24 1.46 -6.52
C ILE A 135 12.81 2.51 -7.49
N TYR A 136 13.92 3.16 -7.12
CA TYR A 136 14.58 4.13 -7.98
C TYR A 136 14.99 3.51 -9.33
N GLY A 137 15.70 2.39 -9.30
CA GLY A 137 16.17 1.69 -10.48
C GLY A 137 15.01 1.23 -11.38
N PHE A 138 13.95 0.67 -10.77
CA PHE A 138 12.75 0.28 -11.51
C PHE A 138 12.07 1.47 -12.21
N CYS A 139 11.91 2.60 -11.53
CA CYS A 139 11.27 3.79 -12.08
C CYS A 139 12.12 4.45 -13.20
N ASN A 140 13.43 4.30 -13.15
CA ASN A 140 14.37 4.92 -14.09
C ASN A 140 14.89 3.96 -15.17
N ARG A 141 14.53 2.67 -15.14
CA ARG A 141 14.99 1.69 -16.13
C ARG A 141 14.51 2.02 -17.54
N THR A 142 15.33 1.65 -18.49
CA THR A 142 14.95 1.69 -19.90
C THR A 142 14.09 0.47 -20.25
N LEU A 143 12.90 0.68 -20.78
CA LEU A 143 12.01 -0.38 -21.24
C LEU A 143 12.56 -1.06 -22.51
N GLU A 144 12.02 -2.22 -22.88
CA GLU A 144 12.37 -2.94 -24.14
C GLU A 144 12.18 -2.06 -25.39
N SER A 145 11.27 -1.09 -25.34
CA SER A 145 11.08 -0.09 -26.40
C SER A 145 12.22 0.93 -26.53
N GLY A 146 13.28 0.85 -25.72
CA GLY A 146 14.37 1.81 -25.66
C GLY A 146 13.98 3.14 -24.98
N LYS A 147 12.80 3.23 -24.36
CA LYS A 147 12.31 4.45 -23.70
C LYS A 147 12.11 4.18 -22.20
N ARG A 148 12.31 5.23 -21.40
CA ARG A 148 11.93 5.22 -19.99
C ARG A 148 10.45 5.55 -19.85
N ASP A 149 9.82 5.10 -18.75
CA ASP A 149 8.46 5.51 -18.39
C ASP A 149 8.52 6.91 -17.77
N PRO A 150 8.12 7.99 -18.50
CA PRO A 150 8.29 9.36 -18.00
C PRO A 150 7.47 9.62 -16.75
N TYR A 151 6.35 8.92 -16.59
CA TYR A 151 5.49 9.07 -15.42
C TYR A 151 6.17 8.50 -14.17
N LEU A 152 6.65 7.27 -14.22
CA LEU A 152 7.33 6.65 -13.08
C LEU A 152 8.63 7.38 -12.75
N GLN A 153 9.39 7.82 -13.77
CA GLN A 153 10.63 8.56 -13.58
C GLN A 153 10.45 9.83 -12.74
N THR A 154 9.33 10.52 -12.89
CA THR A 154 9.04 11.74 -12.10
C THR A 154 8.38 11.44 -10.76
N LYS A 155 8.07 10.18 -10.44
CA LYS A 155 7.29 9.79 -9.28
C LYS A 155 8.01 8.89 -8.28
N TRP A 156 9.23 8.47 -8.59
CA TRP A 156 9.97 7.56 -7.72
C TRP A 156 10.13 8.11 -6.29
N GLU A 157 10.41 9.42 -6.15
CA GLU A 157 10.53 10.05 -4.83
C GLU A 157 9.23 9.97 -4.04
N ALA A 158 8.09 10.26 -4.68
CA ALA A 158 6.79 10.19 -4.02
C ALA A 158 6.45 8.75 -3.58
N ILE A 159 6.88 7.74 -4.35
CA ILE A 159 6.70 6.33 -4.00
C ILE A 159 7.57 5.98 -2.78
N VAL A 160 8.85 6.37 -2.79
CA VAL A 160 9.76 6.14 -1.66
C VAL A 160 9.26 6.87 -0.41
N ASP A 161 8.86 8.13 -0.54
CA ASP A 161 8.33 8.93 0.58
C ASP A 161 7.05 8.32 1.17
N LEU A 162 6.17 7.74 0.31
CA LEU A 162 4.97 7.02 0.76
C LEU A 162 5.31 5.76 1.57
N LEU A 163 6.25 4.96 1.08
CA LEU A 163 6.68 3.74 1.78
C LEU A 163 7.43 4.09 3.07
N ASN A 164 8.28 5.12 3.05
CA ASN A 164 8.93 5.65 4.26
C ASN A 164 7.91 6.14 5.30
N LEU A 165 6.84 6.82 4.87
CA LEU A 165 5.77 7.23 5.77
C LEU A 165 5.17 6.04 6.52
N LEU A 166 4.92 4.92 5.83
CA LEU A 166 4.44 3.69 6.47
C LEU A 166 5.48 3.11 7.42
N ARG A 167 6.73 2.97 6.99
CA ARG A 167 7.81 2.48 7.84
C ARG A 167 7.97 3.33 9.11
N ASP A 168 8.01 4.64 8.98
CA ASP A 168 8.29 5.56 10.08
C ASP A 168 7.17 5.60 11.12
N LYS A 169 5.93 5.32 10.74
CA LYS A 169 4.82 5.15 11.69
C LYS A 169 5.05 3.97 12.65
N PHE A 170 5.77 2.94 12.22
CA PHE A 170 6.06 1.74 12.99
C PHE A 170 7.49 1.71 13.57
N SER A 171 8.40 2.52 13.04
CA SER A 171 9.83 2.55 13.39
C SER A 171 10.21 3.59 14.44
N LYS A 172 9.29 4.03 15.32
CA LYS A 172 9.58 5.09 16.32
C LYS A 172 10.83 4.82 17.17
N THR A 173 11.32 3.60 17.22
CA THR A 173 12.48 3.19 18.01
C THR A 173 13.55 2.43 17.23
N GLY A 174 13.34 2.13 15.95
CA GLY A 174 14.28 1.35 15.12
C GLY A 174 14.48 -0.09 15.61
N LYS A 175 13.51 -0.66 16.33
CA LYS A 175 13.57 -2.04 16.82
C LYS A 175 12.98 -3.02 15.80
N ILE A 176 13.52 -4.24 15.79
CA ILE A 176 13.06 -5.35 14.92
C ILE A 176 11.57 -5.65 15.13
N GLU A 177 11.06 -5.52 16.36
CA GLU A 177 9.64 -5.72 16.70
C GLU A 177 8.71 -4.79 15.93
N ASP A 178 9.16 -3.57 15.62
CA ASP A 178 8.37 -2.60 14.85
C ASP A 178 8.26 -2.99 13.37
N ILE A 179 9.31 -3.61 12.80
CA ILE A 179 9.32 -4.08 11.40
C ILE A 179 8.38 -5.28 11.23
N GLU A 180 8.39 -6.21 12.17
CA GLU A 180 7.48 -7.37 12.13
C GLU A 180 6.01 -6.93 12.22
N SER A 181 5.71 -5.96 13.07
CA SER A 181 4.38 -5.36 13.15
C SER A 181 3.97 -4.68 11.84
N LEU A 182 4.90 -4.00 11.17
CA LEU A 182 4.67 -3.44 9.84
C LEU A 182 4.39 -4.54 8.81
N ASN A 183 5.19 -5.61 8.80
CA ASN A 183 5.04 -6.71 7.86
C ASN A 183 3.68 -7.40 8.01
N GLN A 184 3.26 -7.73 9.23
CA GLN A 184 1.94 -8.31 9.52
C GLN A 184 0.80 -7.39 9.07
N LEU A 185 0.95 -6.09 9.27
CA LEU A 185 -0.03 -5.11 8.86
C LEU A 185 -0.11 -4.96 7.35
N LEU A 186 1.04 -5.00 6.65
CA LEU A 186 1.10 -4.98 5.20
C LEU A 186 0.41 -6.20 4.60
N ASP A 187 0.71 -7.40 5.09
CA ASP A 187 0.10 -8.65 4.63
C ASP A 187 -1.43 -8.60 4.73
N ARG A 188 -1.92 -8.18 5.90
CA ARG A 188 -3.35 -8.03 6.14
C ARG A 188 -3.99 -6.98 5.25
N SER A 189 -3.38 -5.80 5.17
CA SER A 189 -3.93 -4.69 4.38
C SER A 189 -3.86 -4.93 2.87
N LEU A 190 -2.84 -5.63 2.37
CA LEU A 190 -2.72 -6.04 0.97
C LEU A 190 -3.79 -7.04 0.58
N SER A 191 -4.14 -7.98 1.48
CA SER A 191 -5.26 -8.90 1.27
C SER A 191 -6.56 -8.14 0.97
N PHE A 192 -6.90 -7.12 1.76
CA PHE A 192 -8.08 -6.28 1.51
C PHE A 192 -7.93 -5.40 0.28
N ALA A 193 -6.79 -4.75 0.09
CA ALA A 193 -6.57 -3.87 -1.07
C ALA A 193 -6.66 -4.65 -2.39
N SER A 194 -6.24 -5.91 -2.43
CA SER A 194 -6.30 -6.76 -3.62
C SER A 194 -7.72 -7.05 -4.11
N ILE A 195 -8.72 -6.97 -3.23
CA ILE A 195 -10.15 -7.18 -3.57
C ILE A 195 -10.62 -6.20 -4.67
N THR A 196 -10.09 -4.99 -4.68
CA THR A 196 -10.42 -3.96 -5.67
C THR A 196 -9.51 -3.96 -6.89
N ASN A 197 -8.56 -4.89 -6.96
CA ASN A 197 -7.66 -5.00 -8.10
C ASN A 197 -8.40 -5.64 -9.29
N VAL A 198 -8.77 -4.85 -10.27
CA VAL A 198 -9.57 -5.27 -11.43
C VAL A 198 -8.70 -5.84 -12.56
N ASP A 199 -7.39 -5.88 -12.41
CA ASP A 199 -6.47 -6.38 -13.43
C ASP A 199 -6.48 -7.93 -13.53
N ASP A 200 -6.51 -8.36 -14.77
CA ASP A 200 -6.95 -9.64 -15.34
C ASP A 200 -6.13 -10.92 -15.03
N ASP A 201 -5.49 -11.08 -13.90
CA ASP A 201 -4.86 -12.36 -13.57
C ASP A 201 -5.80 -13.29 -12.79
N VAL A 202 -6.36 -14.24 -13.56
CA VAL A 202 -7.40 -15.19 -13.15
C VAL A 202 -6.99 -16.08 -11.96
N ALA A 203 -5.71 -16.28 -11.70
CA ALA A 203 -5.24 -17.19 -10.66
C ALA A 203 -5.36 -16.62 -9.23
N THR A 204 -5.11 -15.31 -9.06
CA THR A 204 -5.27 -14.63 -7.76
C THR A 204 -6.75 -14.41 -7.42
N LYS A 205 -7.62 -14.34 -8.45
CA LYS A 205 -9.07 -14.14 -8.31
C LYS A 205 -9.79 -15.29 -7.59
N GLN A 206 -9.29 -16.53 -7.67
CA GLN A 206 -10.04 -17.68 -7.11
C GLN A 206 -9.98 -17.74 -5.59
N ALA A 207 -8.86 -17.47 -4.96
CA ALA A 207 -8.76 -17.48 -3.49
C ALA A 207 -9.47 -16.29 -2.84
N THR A 208 -9.30 -15.09 -3.42
CA THR A 208 -9.90 -13.85 -2.90
C THR A 208 -11.40 -13.78 -3.16
N GLN A 209 -11.90 -14.25 -4.33
CA GLN A 209 -13.33 -14.28 -4.63
C GLN A 209 -14.10 -15.24 -3.71
N THR A 210 -13.48 -16.32 -3.27
CA THR A 210 -14.15 -17.26 -2.35
C THR A 210 -14.39 -16.63 -0.98
N ASN A 211 -13.41 -15.87 -0.46
CA ASN A 211 -13.53 -15.21 0.84
C ASN A 211 -14.50 -14.02 0.80
N VAL A 212 -14.43 -13.19 -0.25
CA VAL A 212 -15.35 -12.06 -0.44
C VAL A 212 -16.79 -12.52 -0.66
N ARG A 213 -16.98 -13.58 -1.43
CA ARG A 213 -18.31 -14.14 -1.66
C ARG A 213 -18.92 -14.70 -0.38
N ALA A 214 -18.15 -15.42 0.43
CA ALA A 214 -18.58 -15.92 1.73
C ALA A 214 -18.94 -14.77 2.70
N ALA A 215 -18.12 -13.71 2.76
CA ALA A 215 -18.39 -12.55 3.60
C ALA A 215 -19.63 -11.75 3.14
N LEU A 216 -19.83 -11.59 1.83
CA LEU A 216 -21.02 -10.93 1.28
C LEU A 216 -22.29 -11.76 1.45
N GLU A 217 -22.23 -13.07 1.26
CA GLU A 217 -23.35 -13.99 1.48
C GLU A 217 -23.75 -14.02 2.96
N GLY A 218 -22.78 -14.13 3.88
CA GLY A 218 -23.02 -14.06 5.33
C GLY A 218 -23.60 -12.72 5.80
N GLY A 219 -23.09 -11.61 5.28
CA GLY A 219 -23.58 -10.27 5.61
C GLY A 219 -24.98 -9.97 5.05
N LEU A 220 -25.31 -10.49 3.86
CA LEU A 220 -26.64 -10.37 3.27
C LEU A 220 -27.69 -11.19 4.02
N ASP A 221 -27.35 -12.37 4.48
CA ASP A 221 -28.25 -13.22 5.25
C ASP A 221 -28.59 -12.59 6.61
N GLN A 222 -27.61 -12.06 7.34
CA GLN A 222 -27.85 -11.32 8.57
C GLN A 222 -28.73 -10.06 8.35
N TRP A 223 -28.53 -9.36 7.23
CA TRP A 223 -29.33 -8.19 6.91
C TRP A 223 -30.78 -8.54 6.55
N CYS A 224 -31.01 -9.69 5.93
CA CYS A 224 -32.34 -10.20 5.62
C CYS A 224 -33.08 -10.73 6.85
N GLU A 225 -32.37 -11.34 7.80
CA GLU A 225 -32.96 -11.86 9.05
C GLU A 225 -33.30 -10.73 10.04
N GLY A 226 -32.54 -9.66 10.09
CA GLY A 226 -32.81 -8.50 10.96
C GLY A 226 -33.99 -7.61 10.55
N LYS A 227 -34.66 -7.92 9.44
CA LYS A 227 -35.84 -7.19 8.93
C LYS A 227 -37.17 -7.96 9.03
N ARG A 228 -37.21 -9.06 9.79
CA ARG A 228 -38.48 -9.76 10.10
C ARG A 228 -38.95 -9.45 11.54
#